data_bed0907eedfd3f89390f652ba8a546ed
#
_entry.id   bed0907eedfd3f89390f652ba8a546ed
#
_cell.length_a   1.000
_cell.length_b   1.000
_cell.length_c   1.000
_cell.angle_alpha   90.00
_cell.angle_beta   90.00
_cell.angle_gamma   90.00
#
_symmetry.space_group_name_H-M   'P 1'
#
loop_
_entity.id
_entity.type
_entity.pdbx_description
1 polymer ?
#
loop_
_entity_poly.entity_id
_entity_poly.type
_entity_poly.pdbx_seq_one_letter_code
_entity_poly.pdbx_strand_id
1 'polypeptide(L)'
;VLNTSPFSRYGIGEMNTIQSSHYFGWGNITSAMSEPQYINTNNPASYASFLKFNPIYNVSLSGKSALYNSNYNGNETNSSGNNFGLNNLFIGLPITKNWGVVLGIAPVSSLGYNVSSTEPFDSSTVSYVYNGDGSVNRLMIGNGFNLFNKGDTTRFSVGVNTSYLFGNLERISSVIYNNSNNYNSRVQYRSSVSGWSFDGGLQFYKRIKTLSDNKFFLNIGVNYSLNSELSTENDFFAYTFKYNFSIQEFPKDTLE
;
A
#
# COMPACT_ATOMS: atom_id res chain seq x y z
N VAL A 1 4.35 -1.21 -15.63
CA VAL A 1 3.03 -0.81 -15.09
C VAL A 1 2.47 -2.00 -14.31
N LEU A 2 2.32 -1.84 -13.01
CA LEU A 2 1.61 -2.81 -12.18
C LEU A 2 0.11 -2.64 -12.48
N ASN A 3 -0.47 -3.55 -13.23
CA ASN A 3 -1.90 -3.50 -13.51
C ASN A 3 -2.68 -3.99 -12.28
N THR A 4 -3.05 -3.07 -11.41
CA THR A 4 -3.68 -3.41 -10.14
C THR A 4 -5.18 -3.59 -10.29
N SER A 5 -5.87 -2.57 -10.76
CA SER A 5 -7.33 -2.60 -10.84
C SER A 5 -7.86 -1.34 -11.52
N PRO A 6 -8.94 -1.41 -12.32
CA PRO A 6 -9.64 -0.21 -12.81
C PRO A 6 -10.13 0.71 -11.69
N PHE A 7 -10.38 0.16 -10.51
CA PHE A 7 -10.83 0.90 -9.33
C PHE A 7 -9.72 1.70 -8.66
N SER A 8 -8.43 1.39 -8.94
CA SER A 8 -7.28 2.13 -8.40
C SER A 8 -7.19 3.58 -8.92
N ARG A 9 -8.01 3.97 -9.89
CA ARG A 9 -8.04 5.34 -10.46
C ARG A 9 -8.44 6.42 -9.46
N TYR A 10 -9.05 6.06 -8.34
CA TYR A 10 -9.55 7.02 -7.34
C TYR A 10 -8.55 7.26 -6.21
N GLY A 11 -8.50 8.51 -5.70
CA GLY A 11 -7.67 8.90 -4.57
C GLY A 11 -6.19 8.61 -4.78
N ILE A 12 -5.56 7.97 -3.81
CA ILE A 12 -4.13 7.57 -3.87
C ILE A 12 -3.92 6.16 -4.46
N GLY A 13 -4.95 5.55 -5.02
CA GLY A 13 -4.91 4.20 -5.55
C GLY A 13 -5.53 3.15 -4.61
N GLU A 14 -5.32 1.87 -4.94
CA GLU A 14 -5.79 0.75 -4.12
C GLU A 14 -4.86 0.55 -2.92
N MET A 15 -5.44 0.46 -1.71
CA MET A 15 -4.69 0.28 -0.47
C MET A 15 -4.13 -1.13 -0.37
N ASN A 16 -2.87 -1.24 0.03
CA ASN A 16 -2.18 -2.50 0.22
C ASN A 16 -2.22 -2.95 1.69
N THR A 17 -2.29 -4.25 1.91
CA THR A 17 -2.12 -4.83 3.24
C THR A 17 -0.64 -5.02 3.54
N ILE A 18 -0.12 -4.34 4.56
CA ILE A 18 1.33 -4.24 4.85
C ILE A 18 1.81 -5.30 5.84
N GLN A 19 0.96 -6.18 6.31
CA GLN A 19 1.31 -7.18 7.31
C GLN A 19 2.23 -8.29 6.79
N SER A 20 2.95 -8.93 7.71
CA SER A 20 3.70 -10.13 7.37
C SER A 20 2.75 -11.26 6.96
N SER A 21 3.22 -12.17 6.10
CA SER A 21 2.42 -13.30 5.61
C SER A 21 1.87 -14.17 6.74
N HIS A 22 2.58 -14.28 7.86
CA HIS A 22 2.14 -14.98 9.06
C HIS A 22 0.82 -14.42 9.60
N TYR A 23 0.74 -13.09 9.81
CA TYR A 23 -0.46 -12.44 10.32
C TYR A 23 -1.58 -12.35 9.28
N PHE A 24 -1.23 -12.31 8.01
CA PHE A 24 -2.22 -12.37 6.93
C PHE A 24 -3.00 -13.70 6.98
N GLY A 25 -2.34 -14.80 7.26
CA GLY A 25 -2.98 -16.11 7.45
C GLY A 25 -3.98 -16.17 8.61
N TRP A 26 -3.87 -15.25 9.58
CA TRP A 26 -4.81 -15.09 10.71
C TRP A 26 -5.89 -14.01 10.45
N GLY A 27 -6.07 -13.59 9.21
CA GLY A 27 -7.03 -12.56 8.82
C GLY A 27 -6.68 -11.16 9.34
N ASN A 28 -5.41 -10.89 9.61
CA ASN A 28 -4.89 -9.63 10.15
C ASN A 28 -5.45 -9.21 11.54
N ILE A 29 -5.99 -10.16 12.31
CA ILE A 29 -6.41 -9.93 13.69
C ILE A 29 -5.16 -9.93 14.59
N THR A 30 -4.49 -8.79 14.70
CA THR A 30 -3.13 -8.73 15.26
C THR A 30 -2.98 -7.81 16.46
N SER A 31 -4.01 -7.04 16.85
CA SER A 31 -3.91 -6.04 17.93
C SER A 31 -3.37 -6.61 19.24
N ALA A 32 -3.75 -7.84 19.61
CA ALA A 32 -3.30 -8.50 20.82
C ALA A 32 -2.12 -9.47 20.60
N MET A 33 -1.64 -9.65 19.35
CA MET A 33 -0.56 -10.59 19.07
C MET A 33 0.81 -9.98 19.36
N SER A 34 1.65 -10.72 20.09
CA SER A 34 3.01 -10.30 20.45
C SER A 34 3.98 -11.48 20.39
N GLU A 35 4.15 -12.02 19.18
CA GLU A 35 5.05 -13.16 18.95
C GLU A 35 6.50 -12.65 18.78
N PRO A 36 7.47 -13.22 19.52
CA PRO A 36 8.84 -12.71 19.51
C PRO A 36 9.60 -12.88 18.19
N GLN A 37 9.08 -13.70 17.28
CA GLN A 37 9.72 -14.05 16.01
C GLN A 37 9.13 -13.29 14.81
N TYR A 38 8.04 -12.54 14.99
CA TYR A 38 7.33 -11.87 13.92
C TYR A 38 7.14 -10.38 14.21
N ILE A 39 7.24 -9.57 13.17
CA ILE A 39 7.03 -8.13 13.26
C ILE A 39 5.55 -7.85 13.03
N ASN A 40 4.86 -7.35 14.07
CA ASN A 40 3.47 -6.92 14.01
C ASN A 40 3.39 -5.39 13.87
N THR A 41 3.30 -4.91 12.64
CA THR A 41 3.28 -3.46 12.35
C THR A 41 1.99 -2.76 12.75
N ASN A 42 0.90 -3.50 12.99
CA ASN A 42 -0.38 -2.92 13.43
C ASN A 42 -0.36 -2.48 14.91
N ASN A 43 0.41 -3.21 15.74
CA ASN A 43 0.53 -2.83 17.15
C ASN A 43 2.00 -2.75 17.58
N PRO A 44 2.59 -1.55 17.59
CA PRO A 44 4.01 -1.37 17.91
C PRO A 44 4.39 -1.78 19.33
N ALA A 45 3.44 -1.91 20.25
CA ALA A 45 3.73 -2.44 21.61
C ALA A 45 4.29 -3.88 21.56
N SER A 46 3.99 -4.65 20.50
CA SER A 46 4.49 -6.01 20.29
C SER A 46 6.02 -6.09 20.15
N TYR A 47 6.69 -5.02 19.71
CA TYR A 47 8.14 -5.01 19.49
C TYR A 47 8.93 -5.21 20.79
N ALA A 48 8.31 -4.84 21.93
CA ALA A 48 8.90 -5.08 23.24
C ALA A 48 9.01 -6.57 23.61
N SER A 49 8.41 -7.47 22.83
CA SER A 49 8.48 -8.92 23.05
C SER A 49 9.62 -9.60 22.31
N PHE A 50 10.38 -8.91 21.48
CA PHE A 50 11.50 -9.49 20.73
C PHE A 50 12.54 -10.14 21.63
N LEU A 51 13.04 -11.30 21.21
CA LEU A 51 14.07 -12.01 21.96
C LEU A 51 15.42 -11.28 21.85
N LYS A 52 16.07 -11.07 22.99
CA LYS A 52 17.37 -10.41 23.05
C LYS A 52 18.40 -11.15 22.17
N PHE A 53 19.21 -10.42 21.43
CA PHE A 53 20.23 -10.91 20.50
C PHE A 53 19.69 -11.68 19.28
N ASN A 54 18.39 -11.59 19.00
CA ASN A 54 17.78 -12.24 17.84
C ASN A 54 17.13 -11.20 16.90
N PRO A 55 17.87 -10.58 15.96
CA PRO A 55 17.29 -9.70 14.95
C PRO A 55 16.29 -10.45 14.10
N ILE A 56 15.22 -9.78 13.70
CA ILE A 56 14.16 -10.33 12.88
C ILE A 56 14.17 -9.64 11.52
N TYR A 57 14.20 -10.42 10.46
CA TYR A 57 14.07 -9.92 9.09
C TYR A 57 12.74 -10.40 8.52
N ASN A 58 11.96 -9.48 8.01
CA ASN A 58 10.69 -9.79 7.34
C ASN A 58 10.74 -9.23 5.92
N VAL A 59 10.68 -10.13 4.95
CA VAL A 59 10.53 -9.80 3.53
C VAL A 59 9.28 -10.51 3.05
N SER A 60 8.30 -9.74 2.57
CA SER A 60 7.05 -10.29 2.05
C SER A 60 6.86 -9.92 0.59
N LEU A 61 6.51 -10.92 -0.20
CA LEU A 61 6.07 -10.75 -1.57
C LEU A 61 4.56 -10.99 -1.63
N SER A 62 3.86 -10.27 -2.46
CA SER A 62 2.43 -10.46 -2.68
C SER A 62 2.12 -10.62 -4.16
N GLY A 63 1.15 -11.50 -4.46
CA GLY A 63 0.59 -11.67 -5.77
C GLY A 63 -0.93 -11.58 -5.71
N LYS A 64 -1.53 -10.81 -6.63
CA LYS A 64 -2.97 -10.66 -6.78
C LYS A 64 -3.34 -10.97 -8.23
N SER A 65 -4.30 -11.88 -8.42
CA SER A 65 -4.95 -12.12 -9.70
C SER A 65 -6.44 -11.80 -9.56
N ALA A 66 -6.97 -11.00 -10.46
CA ALA A 66 -8.37 -10.60 -10.44
C ALA A 66 -8.98 -10.72 -11.84
N LEU A 67 -10.24 -11.16 -11.87
CA LEU A 67 -11.08 -11.17 -13.09
C LEU A 67 -12.11 -10.06 -12.95
N TYR A 68 -12.22 -9.23 -13.96
CA TYR A 68 -13.16 -8.11 -14.02
C TYR A 68 -14.19 -8.39 -15.10
N ASN A 69 -15.45 -8.44 -14.71
CA ASN A 69 -16.58 -8.61 -15.63
C ASN A 69 -17.37 -7.31 -15.66
N SER A 70 -17.63 -6.80 -16.82
CA SER A 70 -18.45 -5.61 -17.05
C SER A 70 -19.58 -5.96 -18.01
N ASN A 71 -20.78 -5.52 -17.69
CA ASN A 71 -21.93 -5.59 -18.60
C ASN A 71 -22.45 -4.18 -18.85
N TYR A 72 -22.35 -3.74 -20.08
CA TYR A 72 -22.88 -2.45 -20.52
C TYR A 72 -23.79 -2.64 -21.74
N ASN A 73 -25.06 -2.28 -21.61
CA ASN A 73 -26.09 -2.43 -22.65
C ASN A 73 -26.19 -3.85 -23.25
N GLY A 74 -26.00 -4.88 -22.40
CA GLY A 74 -26.04 -6.27 -22.83
C GLY A 74 -24.76 -6.82 -23.44
N ASN A 75 -23.74 -5.99 -23.59
CA ASN A 75 -22.39 -6.41 -24.01
C ASN A 75 -21.54 -6.75 -22.77
N GLU A 76 -21.16 -8.01 -22.67
CA GLU A 76 -20.26 -8.49 -21.61
C GLU A 76 -18.81 -8.34 -22.04
N THR A 77 -18.01 -7.71 -21.19
CA THR A 77 -16.58 -7.58 -21.39
C THR A 77 -15.84 -8.16 -20.18
N ASN A 78 -14.92 -9.08 -20.44
CA ASN A 78 -14.10 -9.72 -19.43
C ASN A 78 -12.66 -9.24 -19.57
N SER A 79 -12.04 -8.88 -18.46
CA SER A 79 -10.61 -8.56 -18.41
C SER A 79 -9.96 -9.20 -17.18
N SER A 80 -8.64 -9.42 -17.25
CA SER A 80 -7.87 -9.95 -16.13
C SER A 80 -6.75 -9.00 -15.76
N GLY A 81 -6.51 -8.84 -14.46
CA GLY A 81 -5.38 -8.11 -13.92
C GLY A 81 -4.52 -9.02 -13.06
N ASN A 82 -3.21 -8.99 -13.27
CA ASN A 82 -2.23 -9.69 -12.45
C ASN A 82 -1.23 -8.68 -11.90
N ASN A 83 -1.00 -8.74 -10.60
CA ASN A 83 -0.02 -7.91 -9.92
C ASN A 83 0.87 -8.80 -9.06
N PHE A 84 2.18 -8.60 -9.13
CA PHE A 84 3.15 -9.25 -8.26
C PHE A 84 4.21 -8.23 -7.85
N GLY A 85 4.54 -8.19 -6.56
CA GLY A 85 5.50 -7.22 -6.07
C GLY A 85 5.95 -7.44 -4.63
N LEU A 86 6.90 -6.60 -4.22
CA LEU A 86 7.33 -6.51 -2.83
C LEU A 86 6.20 -5.89 -2.00
N ASN A 87 5.78 -6.61 -0.95
CA ASN A 87 4.76 -6.12 -0.03
C ASN A 87 5.36 -5.36 1.16
N ASN A 88 6.46 -5.85 1.70
CA ASN A 88 7.19 -5.14 2.75
C ASN A 88 8.61 -5.67 2.92
N LEU A 89 9.45 -4.81 3.49
CA LEU A 89 10.78 -5.13 3.99
C LEU A 89 10.94 -4.47 5.35
N PHE A 90 10.99 -5.29 6.42
CA PHE A 90 11.15 -4.81 7.80
C PHE A 90 12.29 -5.53 8.50
N ILE A 91 12.96 -4.79 9.38
CA ILE A 91 14.00 -5.29 10.27
C ILE A 91 13.59 -4.96 11.70
N GLY A 92 13.49 -5.98 12.56
CA GLY A 92 13.22 -5.87 13.98
C GLY A 92 14.50 -6.07 14.78
N LEU A 93 14.81 -5.12 15.64
CA LEU A 93 16.03 -5.10 16.46
C LEU A 93 15.66 -5.09 17.95
N PRO A 94 15.97 -6.15 18.72
CA PRO A 94 15.86 -6.14 20.16
C PRO A 94 17.04 -5.35 20.77
N ILE A 95 16.79 -4.11 21.18
CA ILE A 95 17.83 -3.24 21.77
C ILE A 95 18.14 -3.67 23.21
N THR A 96 17.08 -3.92 23.99
CA THR A 96 17.21 -4.45 25.34
C THR A 96 16.15 -5.54 25.59
N LYS A 97 16.08 -6.09 26.80
CA LYS A 97 15.01 -7.05 27.20
C LYS A 97 13.62 -6.45 27.18
N ASN A 98 13.52 -5.12 27.25
CA ASN A 98 12.24 -4.40 27.38
C ASN A 98 12.03 -3.39 26.26
N TRP A 99 12.93 -3.32 25.27
CA TRP A 99 12.86 -2.36 24.18
C TRP A 99 13.23 -3.01 22.86
N GLY A 100 12.30 -2.94 21.91
CA GLY A 100 12.48 -3.35 20.52
C GLY A 100 12.23 -2.20 19.58
N VAL A 101 12.96 -2.19 18.47
CA VAL A 101 12.87 -1.21 17.38
C VAL A 101 12.58 -1.93 16.08
N VAL A 102 11.78 -1.32 15.22
CA VAL A 102 11.51 -1.82 13.86
C VAL A 102 11.81 -0.69 12.88
N LEU A 103 12.49 -1.04 11.81
CA LEU A 103 12.75 -0.18 10.67
C LEU A 103 12.26 -0.88 9.41
N GLY A 104 11.70 -0.13 8.45
CA GLY A 104 11.36 -0.74 7.19
C GLY A 104 10.59 0.12 6.21
N ILE A 105 10.35 -0.47 5.05
CA ILE A 105 9.64 0.16 3.94
C ILE A 105 8.55 -0.77 3.43
N ALA A 106 7.41 -0.18 3.05
CA ALA A 106 6.30 -0.91 2.46
C ALA A 106 5.45 -0.01 1.54
N PRO A 107 4.91 -0.51 0.43
CA PRO A 107 3.93 0.20 -0.37
C PRO A 107 2.58 0.26 0.38
N VAL A 108 2.08 1.46 0.63
CA VAL A 108 0.78 1.72 1.28
C VAL A 108 -0.35 1.62 0.28
N SER A 109 -0.14 2.15 -0.92
CA SER A 109 -1.12 2.08 -2.00
C SER A 109 -0.43 1.96 -3.36
N SER A 110 -1.18 1.46 -4.33
CA SER A 110 -0.73 1.34 -5.71
C SER A 110 -1.82 1.77 -6.68
N LEU A 111 -1.40 2.57 -7.66
CA LEU A 111 -2.19 3.02 -8.78
C LEU A 111 -1.72 2.27 -10.02
N GLY A 112 -2.61 1.56 -10.71
CA GLY A 112 -2.25 0.86 -11.93
C GLY A 112 -3.50 0.46 -12.70
N TYR A 113 -3.82 1.19 -13.75
CA TYR A 113 -4.93 0.85 -14.64
C TYR A 113 -4.63 1.23 -16.07
N ASN A 114 -5.24 0.49 -16.98
CA ASN A 114 -5.31 0.79 -18.40
C ASN A 114 -6.74 0.49 -18.85
N VAL A 115 -7.49 1.54 -19.17
CA VAL A 115 -8.89 1.45 -19.60
C VAL A 115 -9.01 2.16 -20.93
N SER A 116 -9.60 1.50 -21.92
CA SER A 116 -9.85 2.11 -23.22
C SER A 116 -11.30 1.90 -23.67
N SER A 117 -11.85 2.89 -24.35
CA SER A 117 -13.11 2.83 -25.04
C SER A 117 -12.94 3.33 -26.46
N THR A 118 -13.55 2.67 -27.44
CA THR A 118 -13.49 3.09 -28.84
C THR A 118 -14.90 3.32 -29.34
N GLU A 119 -15.11 4.48 -29.96
CA GLU A 119 -16.41 4.90 -30.48
C GLU A 119 -16.28 5.27 -31.98
N PRO A 120 -17.35 5.09 -32.75
CA PRO A 120 -17.39 5.58 -34.14
C PRO A 120 -17.28 7.11 -34.16
N PHE A 121 -16.47 7.63 -35.07
CA PHE A 121 -16.29 9.06 -35.29
C PHE A 121 -16.16 9.35 -36.80
N ASP A 122 -17.17 9.98 -37.38
CA ASP A 122 -17.27 10.24 -38.82
C ASP A 122 -17.07 8.94 -39.64
N SER A 123 -16.11 8.90 -40.58
CA SER A 123 -15.74 7.72 -41.37
C SER A 123 -14.66 6.84 -40.71
N SER A 124 -14.36 7.04 -39.41
CA SER A 124 -13.27 6.43 -38.68
C SER A 124 -13.69 6.09 -37.24
N THR A 125 -12.74 5.90 -36.34
CA THR A 125 -12.95 5.67 -34.90
C THR A 125 -12.10 6.61 -34.07
N VAL A 126 -12.61 6.90 -32.87
CA VAL A 126 -11.85 7.60 -31.82
C VAL A 126 -11.70 6.68 -30.62
N SER A 127 -10.48 6.61 -30.07
CA SER A 127 -10.18 5.83 -28.87
C SER A 127 -9.86 6.76 -27.71
N TYR A 128 -10.57 6.58 -26.62
CA TYR A 128 -10.32 7.20 -25.33
C TYR A 128 -9.47 6.24 -24.50
N VAL A 129 -8.26 6.64 -24.12
CA VAL A 129 -7.33 5.79 -23.37
C VAL A 129 -6.99 6.46 -22.05
N TYR A 130 -7.23 5.74 -20.96
CA TYR A 130 -6.97 6.19 -19.59
C TYR A 130 -5.94 5.26 -18.95
N ASN A 131 -4.78 5.80 -18.63
CA ASN A 131 -3.70 5.08 -17.96
C ASN A 131 -3.43 5.72 -16.60
N GLY A 132 -3.12 4.89 -15.63
CA GLY A 132 -2.62 5.33 -14.35
C GLY A 132 -1.48 4.45 -13.91
N ASP A 133 -0.46 5.07 -13.31
CA ASP A 133 0.70 4.40 -12.74
C ASP A 133 1.20 5.13 -11.51
N GLY A 134 1.75 4.38 -10.56
CA GLY A 134 2.36 4.96 -9.39
C GLY A 134 2.09 4.20 -8.10
N SER A 135 2.71 4.67 -7.03
CA SER A 135 2.54 4.11 -5.70
C SER A 135 2.84 5.15 -4.62
N VAL A 136 2.21 4.99 -3.46
CA VAL A 136 2.60 5.68 -2.23
C VAL A 136 3.27 4.66 -1.31
N ASN A 137 4.48 4.97 -0.90
CA ASN A 137 5.30 4.12 -0.05
C ASN A 137 5.39 4.70 1.36
N ARG A 138 5.67 3.86 2.34
CA ARG A 138 5.87 4.20 3.73
C ARG A 138 7.26 3.79 4.16
N LEU A 139 8.07 4.75 4.62
CA LEU A 139 9.26 4.49 5.40
C LEU A 139 8.88 4.59 6.89
N MET A 140 9.14 3.55 7.67
CA MET A 140 8.67 3.45 9.06
C MET A 140 9.82 3.21 10.03
N ILE A 141 9.75 3.90 11.17
CA ILE A 141 10.49 3.57 12.39
C ILE A 141 9.49 3.34 13.51
N GLY A 142 9.60 2.18 14.16
CA GLY A 142 8.73 1.79 15.27
C GLY A 142 9.52 1.50 16.53
N ASN A 143 8.94 1.83 17.67
CA ASN A 143 9.50 1.58 18.99
C ASN A 143 8.46 0.91 19.88
N GLY A 144 8.87 -0.13 20.61
CA GLY A 144 8.04 -0.81 21.59
C GLY A 144 8.78 -0.98 22.92
N PHE A 145 8.09 -0.68 24.01
CA PHE A 145 8.64 -0.71 25.37
C PHE A 145 7.76 -1.51 26.32
N ASN A 146 8.38 -2.38 27.13
CA ASN A 146 7.75 -2.96 28.31
C ASN A 146 7.87 -1.99 29.47
N LEU A 147 6.78 -1.33 29.85
CA LEU A 147 6.74 -0.44 31.01
C LEU A 147 6.71 -1.26 32.31
N PHE A 148 6.06 -2.42 32.27
CA PHE A 148 5.95 -3.33 33.37
C PHE A 148 6.17 -4.75 32.88
N ASN A 149 7.10 -5.49 33.51
CA ASN A 149 7.44 -6.84 33.12
C ASN A 149 7.80 -7.69 34.35
N LYS A 150 6.87 -8.54 34.78
CA LYS A 150 7.07 -9.58 35.81
C LYS A 150 7.38 -10.93 35.17
N GLY A 151 8.29 -10.93 34.20
CA GLY A 151 8.69 -12.14 33.46
C GLY A 151 7.48 -12.78 32.75
N ASP A 152 7.30 -14.09 32.94
CA ASP A 152 6.25 -14.86 32.27
C ASP A 152 4.85 -14.67 32.84
N THR A 153 4.65 -13.81 33.83
CA THR A 153 3.35 -13.73 34.54
C THR A 153 2.50 -12.57 34.06
N THR A 154 3.09 -11.37 33.94
CA THR A 154 2.34 -10.16 33.57
C THR A 154 3.27 -9.20 32.86
N ARG A 155 2.83 -8.65 31.73
CA ARG A 155 3.53 -7.60 30.98
C ARG A 155 2.55 -6.52 30.56
N PHE A 156 3.01 -5.28 30.58
CA PHE A 156 2.32 -4.15 29.96
C PHE A 156 3.29 -3.42 29.06
N SER A 157 2.94 -3.33 27.79
CA SER A 157 3.77 -2.79 26.74
C SER A 157 3.08 -1.64 26.05
N VAL A 158 3.86 -0.66 25.66
CA VAL A 158 3.44 0.50 24.85
C VAL A 158 4.34 0.61 23.64
N GLY A 159 3.82 1.18 22.57
CA GLY A 159 4.64 1.39 21.38
C GLY A 159 4.11 2.49 20.49
N VAL A 160 4.98 2.97 19.62
CA VAL A 160 4.69 3.99 18.63
C VAL A 160 5.42 3.68 17.31
N ASN A 161 4.72 3.83 16.19
CA ASN A 161 5.30 3.90 14.86
C ASN A 161 5.26 5.35 14.38
N THR A 162 6.35 5.82 13.84
CA THR A 162 6.43 7.05 13.06
C THR A 162 6.75 6.67 11.63
N SER A 163 5.97 7.14 10.70
CA SER A 163 6.11 6.81 9.29
C SER A 163 6.12 8.07 8.43
N TYR A 164 6.96 8.07 7.41
CA TYR A 164 6.94 9.06 6.35
C TYR A 164 6.37 8.43 5.08
N LEU A 165 5.28 8.98 4.60
CA LEU A 165 4.60 8.57 3.38
C LEU A 165 5.14 9.40 2.23
N PHE A 166 5.45 8.77 1.09
CA PHE A 166 5.95 9.45 -0.10
C PHE A 166 5.66 8.64 -1.36
N GLY A 167 5.43 9.34 -2.46
CA GLY A 167 5.21 8.67 -3.74
C GLY A 167 4.77 9.60 -4.85
N ASN A 168 4.75 9.05 -6.07
CA ASN A 168 4.29 9.74 -7.24
C ASN A 168 3.17 8.95 -7.89
N LEU A 169 2.13 9.66 -8.28
CA LEU A 169 0.96 9.12 -8.98
C LEU A 169 0.80 9.86 -10.30
N GLU A 170 0.71 9.13 -11.38
CA GLU A 170 0.54 9.67 -12.71
C GLU A 170 -0.77 9.18 -13.32
N ARG A 171 -1.55 10.09 -13.90
CA ARG A 171 -2.78 9.80 -14.63
C ARG A 171 -2.73 10.44 -15.99
N ILE A 172 -2.90 9.63 -17.02
CA ILE A 172 -2.84 10.04 -18.40
C ILE A 172 -4.19 9.76 -19.05
N SER A 173 -4.77 10.79 -19.64
CA SER A 173 -5.96 10.68 -20.47
C SER A 173 -5.62 11.07 -21.89
N SER A 174 -5.86 10.20 -22.85
CA SER A 174 -5.55 10.43 -24.26
C SER A 174 -6.78 10.22 -25.14
N VAL A 175 -6.97 11.09 -26.10
CA VAL A 175 -7.93 10.93 -27.19
C VAL A 175 -7.16 10.70 -28.47
N ILE A 176 -7.35 9.53 -29.07
CA ILE A 176 -6.58 9.07 -30.23
C ILE A 176 -7.55 8.84 -31.39
N TYR A 177 -7.35 9.60 -32.46
CA TYR A 177 -8.11 9.48 -33.70
C TYR A 177 -7.39 8.50 -34.64
N ASN A 178 -8.14 7.56 -35.19
CA ASN A 178 -7.62 6.62 -36.19
C ASN A 178 -7.52 7.26 -37.60
N ASN A 179 -7.71 8.55 -37.69
CA ASN A 179 -7.60 9.33 -38.93
C ASN A 179 -6.39 10.27 -38.84
N SER A 180 -5.51 10.22 -39.84
CA SER A 180 -4.28 11.06 -39.92
C SER A 180 -4.55 12.57 -40.02
N ASN A 181 -5.78 12.97 -40.35
CA ASN A 181 -6.16 14.38 -40.46
C ASN A 181 -6.35 15.08 -39.13
N ASN A 182 -6.75 14.32 -38.09
CA ASN A 182 -7.04 14.86 -36.78
C ASN A 182 -5.78 14.83 -35.89
N TYR A 183 -5.70 15.79 -34.96
CA TYR A 183 -4.68 15.79 -33.91
C TYR A 183 -5.19 15.00 -32.71
N ASN A 184 -4.35 14.13 -32.21
CA ASN A 184 -4.55 13.48 -30.94
C ASN A 184 -4.32 14.48 -29.79
N SER A 185 -4.96 14.22 -28.65
CA SER A 185 -4.73 15.03 -27.44
C SER A 185 -4.37 14.15 -26.26
N ARG A 186 -3.53 14.67 -25.38
CA ARG A 186 -3.15 14.02 -24.12
C ARG A 186 -3.15 15.03 -22.99
N VAL A 187 -3.72 14.59 -21.88
CA VAL A 187 -3.70 15.29 -20.60
C VAL A 187 -3.02 14.39 -19.58
N GLN A 188 -2.03 14.92 -18.91
CA GLN A 188 -1.24 14.21 -17.93
C GLN A 188 -1.29 14.96 -16.59
N TYR A 189 -1.72 14.27 -15.56
CA TYR A 189 -1.69 14.73 -14.17
C TYR A 189 -0.65 13.93 -13.42
N ARG A 190 0.33 14.63 -12.88
CA ARG A 190 1.33 14.05 -11.98
C ARG A 190 1.14 14.63 -10.60
N SER A 191 0.97 13.75 -9.60
CA SER A 191 0.75 14.14 -8.20
C SER A 191 1.88 13.55 -7.35
N SER A 192 2.70 14.41 -6.76
CA SER A 192 3.69 14.04 -5.75
C SER A 192 3.03 14.11 -4.38
N VAL A 193 3.03 12.98 -3.67
CA VAL A 193 2.36 12.84 -2.37
C VAL A 193 3.41 12.68 -1.28
N SER A 194 3.26 13.43 -0.18
CA SER A 194 4.11 13.29 1.00
C SER A 194 3.34 13.58 2.29
N GLY A 195 3.78 12.98 3.42
CA GLY A 195 3.16 13.24 4.71
C GLY A 195 3.69 12.38 5.83
N TRP A 196 3.36 12.73 7.06
CA TRP A 196 3.70 11.97 8.25
C TRP A 196 2.49 11.20 8.77
N SER A 197 2.74 10.01 9.29
CA SER A 197 1.73 9.15 9.93
C SER A 197 2.27 8.62 11.24
N PHE A 198 1.40 8.53 12.24
CA PHE A 198 1.73 8.06 13.57
C PHE A 198 0.72 7.01 14.03
N ASP A 199 1.24 5.87 14.51
CA ASP A 199 0.42 4.81 15.07
C ASP A 199 0.86 4.55 16.51
N GLY A 200 -0.08 4.42 17.42
CA GLY A 200 0.14 4.06 18.83
C GLY A 200 -0.40 2.67 19.13
N GLY A 201 0.22 1.99 20.07
CA GLY A 201 -0.23 0.68 20.51
C GLY A 201 -0.02 0.41 21.99
N LEU A 202 -0.93 -0.36 22.55
CA LEU A 202 -0.87 -0.85 23.92
C LEU A 202 -1.12 -2.36 23.92
N GLN A 203 -0.41 -3.10 24.75
CA GLN A 203 -0.66 -4.52 24.99
C GLN A 203 -0.54 -4.86 26.47
N PHE A 204 -1.48 -5.67 26.93
CA PHE A 204 -1.48 -6.24 28.27
C PHE A 204 -1.52 -7.76 28.17
N TYR A 205 -0.52 -8.42 28.76
CA TYR A 205 -0.41 -9.86 28.83
C TYR A 205 -0.46 -10.32 30.27
N LYS A 206 -1.27 -11.35 30.55
CA LYS A 206 -1.35 -11.98 31.87
C LYS A 206 -1.49 -13.49 31.76
N ARG A 207 -0.64 -14.23 32.47
CA ARG A 207 -0.78 -15.67 32.66
C ARG A 207 -1.80 -15.92 33.76
N ILE A 208 -2.85 -16.67 33.46
CA ILE A 208 -3.88 -17.08 34.42
C ILE A 208 -3.47 -18.44 34.95
N LYS A 209 -3.30 -18.55 36.29
CA LYS A 209 -3.07 -19.84 36.96
C LYS A 209 -4.35 -20.68 36.85
N THR A 210 -4.23 -21.90 36.37
CA THR A 210 -5.30 -22.91 36.44
C THR A 210 -4.87 -24.04 37.39
N LEU A 211 -5.84 -24.71 38.00
CA LEU A 211 -5.63 -25.88 38.92
C LEU A 211 -5.11 -27.15 38.22
N SER A 212 -5.01 -27.15 36.89
CA SER A 212 -4.47 -28.23 36.06
C SER A 212 -3.17 -27.73 35.38
N ASP A 213 -2.35 -28.67 34.84
CA ASP A 213 -1.11 -28.37 34.12
C ASP A 213 -1.25 -27.47 32.88
N ASN A 214 -2.49 -27.13 32.53
CA ASN A 214 -2.79 -26.20 31.42
C ASN A 214 -2.55 -24.76 31.80
N LYS A 215 -1.69 -24.07 31.05
CA LYS A 215 -1.40 -22.65 31.21
C LYS A 215 -2.30 -21.85 30.26
N PHE A 216 -3.17 -21.00 30.80
CA PHE A 216 -3.95 -20.05 30.01
C PHE A 216 -3.31 -18.68 30.04
N PHE A 217 -3.40 -18.00 28.92
CA PHE A 217 -2.86 -16.65 28.73
C PHE A 217 -3.99 -15.72 28.28
N LEU A 218 -4.08 -14.57 28.89
CA LEU A 218 -4.92 -13.46 28.44
C LEU A 218 -4.03 -12.42 27.79
N ASN A 219 -4.33 -12.10 26.55
CA ASN A 219 -3.64 -11.05 25.82
C ASN A 219 -4.67 -10.04 25.33
N ILE A 220 -4.54 -8.77 25.73
CA ILE A 220 -5.41 -7.67 25.32
C ILE A 220 -4.54 -6.66 24.59
N GLY A 221 -4.96 -6.23 23.42
CA GLY A 221 -4.26 -5.23 22.64
C GLY A 221 -5.19 -4.17 22.07
N VAL A 222 -4.71 -2.94 22.09
CA VAL A 222 -5.37 -1.78 21.48
C VAL A 222 -4.34 -1.09 20.59
N ASN A 223 -4.75 -0.70 19.41
CA ASN A 223 -3.96 0.13 18.52
C ASN A 223 -4.82 1.28 17.97
N TYR A 224 -4.18 2.40 17.73
CA TYR A 224 -4.81 3.59 17.20
C TYR A 224 -3.87 4.28 16.22
N SER A 225 -4.39 4.63 15.04
CA SER A 225 -3.69 5.41 14.03
C SER A 225 -4.23 6.83 14.03
N LEU A 226 -3.34 7.80 14.13
CA LEU A 226 -3.70 9.21 14.00
C LEU A 226 -4.04 9.51 12.55
N ASN A 227 -4.99 10.42 12.34
CA ASN A 227 -5.29 10.91 11.01
C ASN A 227 -4.05 11.59 10.43
N SER A 228 -3.68 11.18 9.21
CA SER A 228 -2.55 11.73 8.48
C SER A 228 -3.05 12.68 7.41
N GLU A 229 -2.55 13.91 7.42
CA GLU A 229 -2.72 14.84 6.31
C GLU A 229 -1.62 14.59 5.28
N LEU A 230 -2.01 14.36 4.02
CA LEU A 230 -1.11 14.19 2.91
C LEU A 230 -1.03 15.49 2.11
N SER A 231 0.15 16.06 2.02
CA SER A 231 0.45 17.13 1.08
C SER A 231 0.54 16.57 -0.32
N THR A 232 -0.09 17.25 -1.27
CA THR A 232 -0.06 16.85 -2.68
C THR A 232 0.35 18.03 -3.53
N GLU A 233 1.43 17.89 -4.28
CA GLU A 233 1.86 18.80 -5.31
C GLU A 233 1.46 18.23 -6.66
N ASN A 234 0.74 19.02 -7.46
CA ASN A 234 0.18 18.55 -8.71
C ASN A 234 0.75 19.34 -9.88
N ASP A 235 1.29 18.62 -10.86
CA ASP A 235 1.68 19.13 -12.16
C ASP A 235 0.64 18.72 -13.20
N PHE A 236 0.33 19.61 -14.09
CA PHE A 236 -0.62 19.43 -15.15
C PHE A 236 0.03 19.72 -16.51
N PHE A 237 -0.04 18.77 -17.43
CA PHE A 237 0.43 18.93 -18.79
C PHE A 237 -0.67 18.55 -19.76
N ALA A 238 -0.94 19.41 -20.73
CA ALA A 238 -1.85 19.11 -21.83
C ALA A 238 -1.19 19.46 -23.16
N TYR A 239 -1.25 18.55 -24.12
CA TYR A 239 -0.69 18.77 -25.44
C TYR A 239 -1.44 18.02 -26.52
N THR A 240 -1.31 18.53 -27.75
CA THR A 240 -1.78 17.87 -28.96
C THR A 240 -0.60 17.29 -29.74
N PHE A 241 -0.81 16.14 -30.38
CA PHE A 241 0.25 15.45 -31.12
C PHE A 241 -0.27 14.69 -32.33
N LYS A 242 0.63 14.37 -33.25
CA LYS A 242 0.40 13.41 -34.35
C LYS A 242 1.46 12.31 -34.29
N TYR A 243 1.09 11.12 -34.75
CA TYR A 243 2.05 10.07 -35.02
C TYR A 243 2.68 10.27 -36.39
N ASN A 244 4.00 10.07 -36.50
CA ASN A 244 4.66 9.93 -37.78
C ASN A 244 4.66 8.46 -38.25
N PHE A 245 5.22 8.18 -39.43
CA PHE A 245 5.36 6.82 -39.96
C PHE A 245 6.18 5.87 -39.06
N SER A 246 6.98 6.40 -38.14
CA SER A 246 7.77 5.64 -37.16
C SER A 246 7.08 5.49 -35.81
N ILE A 247 5.79 5.85 -35.69
CA ILE A 247 4.98 5.82 -34.45
C ILE A 247 5.59 6.70 -33.33
N GLN A 248 6.35 7.75 -33.70
CA GLN A 248 6.83 8.74 -32.77
C GLN A 248 5.82 9.89 -32.63
N GLU A 249 5.63 10.36 -31.41
CA GLU A 249 4.75 11.49 -31.08
C GLU A 249 5.49 12.80 -31.39
N PHE A 250 4.83 13.68 -32.15
CA PHE A 250 5.28 15.05 -32.38
C PHE A 250 4.30 16.00 -31.69
N PRO A 251 4.68 16.56 -30.52
CA PRO A 251 3.87 17.58 -29.88
C PRO A 251 3.79 18.84 -30.78
N LYS A 252 2.60 19.41 -30.86
CA LYS A 252 2.38 20.64 -31.62
C LYS A 252 2.14 21.84 -30.72
N ASP A 253 1.26 21.66 -29.73
CA ASP A 253 0.92 22.72 -28.76
C ASP A 253 0.95 22.10 -27.36
N THR A 254 1.61 22.77 -26.43
CA THR A 254 1.74 22.34 -25.03
C THR A 254 1.20 23.45 -24.13
N LEU A 255 0.36 23.07 -23.18
CA LEU A 255 -0.11 23.91 -22.08
C LEU A 255 0.47 23.33 -20.79
N GLU A 256 1.17 24.14 -20.04
CA GLU A 256 1.69 23.85 -18.70
C GLU A 256 0.82 24.47 -17.62
#